data_c9d4d634713bb5f4d67de19430a929f0
#
_entry.id   c9d4d634713bb5f4d67de19430a929f0
#
_cell.length_a   1.000
_cell.length_b   1.000
_cell.length_c   1.000
_cell.angle_alpha   90.00
_cell.angle_beta   90.00
_cell.angle_gamma   90.00
#
_symmetry.space_group_name_H-M   'P 1'
#
loop_
_entity.id
_entity.type
_entity.pdbx_description
1 polymer ?
#
loop_
_entity_poly.entity_id
_entity_poly.type
_entity_poly.pdbx_seq_one_letter_code
_entity_poly.pdbx_strand_id
1 'polypeptide(L)'
;MILTGVFEKFPTLKVISGHWGEMVPYYLYRLDQMFKPEVTGLSDTISNIYKKHVWISPSGLYDNDALQFCVNKLGINQLVFSADWPYVPMTDARAFVDNAPLSDTDKEKVSYLTAEKLLHITL
;
A
#
# COMPACT_ATOMS: atom_id res chain seq x y z
N MET A 1 12.34 -7.52 -5.48
CA MET A 1 12.87 -6.16 -5.23
C MET A 1 13.47 -6.04 -3.82
N ILE A 2 12.77 -6.41 -2.74
CA ILE A 2 13.29 -6.28 -1.37
C ILE A 2 14.51 -7.18 -1.17
N LEU A 3 14.35 -8.50 -1.28
CA LEU A 3 15.41 -9.49 -1.04
C LEU A 3 16.64 -9.34 -1.96
N THR A 4 16.50 -8.64 -3.06
CA THR A 4 17.61 -8.36 -4.00
C THR A 4 18.27 -7.00 -3.76
N GLY A 5 17.94 -6.32 -2.66
CA GLY A 5 18.53 -5.05 -2.26
C GLY A 5 18.22 -3.85 -3.19
N VAL A 6 17.18 -3.95 -4.03
CA VAL A 6 16.85 -2.86 -4.99
C VAL A 6 16.55 -1.56 -4.26
N PHE A 7 15.80 -1.59 -3.16
CA PHE A 7 15.46 -0.39 -2.40
C PHE A 7 16.66 0.20 -1.63
N GLU A 8 17.65 -0.61 -1.28
CA GLU A 8 18.90 -0.12 -0.69
C GLU A 8 19.76 0.59 -1.74
N LYS A 9 19.81 0.03 -2.95
CA LYS A 9 20.51 0.63 -4.09
C LYS A 9 19.83 1.91 -4.59
N PHE A 10 18.49 1.96 -4.52
CA PHE A 10 17.68 3.08 -4.98
C PHE A 10 16.74 3.56 -3.86
N PRO A 11 17.24 4.28 -2.84
CA PRO A 11 16.48 4.61 -1.63
C PRO A 11 15.33 5.60 -1.85
N THR A 12 15.28 6.28 -2.99
CA THR A 12 14.19 7.16 -3.39
C THR A 12 13.09 6.47 -4.18
N LEU A 13 13.34 5.22 -4.63
CA LEU A 13 12.35 4.46 -5.39
C LEU A 13 11.10 4.20 -4.56
N LYS A 14 9.95 4.48 -5.16
CA LYS A 14 8.62 4.20 -4.61
C LYS A 14 7.87 3.27 -5.56
N VAL A 15 7.03 2.43 -5.00
CA VAL A 15 6.21 1.46 -5.75
C VAL A 15 4.78 1.56 -5.25
N ILE A 16 3.82 1.52 -6.17
CA ILE A 16 2.41 1.32 -5.85
C ILE A 16 2.06 -0.11 -6.25
N SER A 17 1.58 -0.90 -5.30
CA SER A 17 1.12 -2.27 -5.52
C SER A 17 -0.41 -2.30 -5.50
N GLY A 18 -1.02 -2.75 -6.57
CA GLY A 18 -2.46 -2.91 -6.70
C GLY A 18 -3.02 -4.03 -5.82
N HIS A 19 -4.35 -4.23 -5.91
CA HIS A 19 -5.07 -5.37 -5.32
C HIS A 19 -4.71 -5.62 -3.85
N TRP A 20 -4.70 -4.54 -3.04
CA TRP A 20 -4.30 -4.58 -1.63
C TRP A 20 -2.88 -5.14 -1.38
N GLY A 21 -1.99 -4.96 -2.36
CA GLY A 21 -0.61 -5.43 -2.27
C GLY A 21 -0.45 -6.92 -2.50
N GLU A 22 -1.40 -7.57 -3.20
CA GLU A 22 -1.33 -8.99 -3.60
C GLU A 22 -0.98 -9.92 -2.43
N MET A 23 -1.69 -9.79 -1.31
CA MET A 23 -1.51 -10.54 -0.07
C MET A 23 -0.17 -10.30 0.68
N VAL A 24 0.76 -9.53 0.14
CA VAL A 24 2.04 -9.25 0.82
C VAL A 24 1.84 -8.67 2.22
N PRO A 25 0.92 -7.69 2.45
CA PRO A 25 0.67 -7.17 3.80
C PRO A 25 0.27 -8.23 4.81
N TYR A 26 -0.46 -9.27 4.39
CA TYR A 26 -0.84 -10.39 5.24
C TYR A 26 0.37 -11.21 5.69
N TYR A 27 1.34 -11.40 4.81
CA TYR A 27 2.51 -12.24 5.08
C TYR A 27 3.70 -11.50 5.70
N LEU A 28 3.68 -10.18 5.85
CA LEU A 28 4.84 -9.40 6.34
C LEU A 28 5.45 -9.96 7.63
N TYR A 29 4.62 -10.32 8.61
CA TYR A 29 5.10 -10.92 9.85
C TYR A 29 5.84 -12.24 9.59
N ARG A 30 5.29 -13.10 8.74
CA ARG A 30 5.91 -14.39 8.39
C ARG A 30 7.21 -14.19 7.64
N LEU A 31 7.26 -13.20 6.74
CA LEU A 31 8.47 -12.86 5.98
C LEU A 31 9.59 -12.38 6.91
N ASP A 32 9.29 -11.55 7.90
CA ASP A 32 10.26 -11.10 8.90
C ASP A 32 10.82 -12.26 9.73
N GLN A 33 10.00 -13.28 10.03
CA GLN A 33 10.44 -14.47 10.74
C GLN A 33 11.41 -15.33 9.90
N MET A 34 11.17 -15.42 8.61
CA MET A 34 11.95 -16.27 7.70
C MET A 34 13.20 -15.60 7.13
N PHE A 35 13.10 -14.30 6.86
CA PHE A 35 14.13 -13.53 6.15
C PHE A 35 14.68 -12.41 7.01
N LYS A 36 15.30 -12.81 8.13
CA LYS A 36 15.93 -11.87 9.07
C LYS A 36 17.10 -11.14 8.41
N PRO A 37 17.39 -9.89 8.81
CA PRO A 37 18.52 -9.11 8.29
C PRO A 37 19.86 -9.87 8.36
N GLU A 38 20.11 -10.62 9.44
CA GLU A 38 21.32 -11.42 9.62
C GLU A 38 21.49 -12.53 8.57
N VAL A 39 20.38 -12.99 7.98
CA VAL A 39 20.38 -14.04 6.95
C VAL A 39 20.41 -13.43 5.55
N THR A 40 19.68 -12.34 5.36
CA THR A 40 19.52 -11.70 4.03
C THR A 40 20.62 -10.69 3.70
N GLY A 41 21.29 -10.15 4.71
CA GLY A 41 22.24 -9.04 4.57
C GLY A 41 21.56 -7.67 4.33
N LEU A 42 20.22 -7.61 4.45
CA LEU A 42 19.48 -6.34 4.33
C LEU A 42 19.71 -5.46 5.57
N SER A 43 19.62 -4.15 5.39
CA SER A 43 19.79 -3.16 6.46
C SER A 43 18.65 -3.13 7.49
N ASP A 44 17.48 -3.70 7.12
CA ASP A 44 16.27 -3.67 7.96
C ASP A 44 15.36 -4.89 7.65
N THR A 45 14.30 -5.06 8.43
CA THR A 45 13.29 -6.10 8.21
C THR A 45 12.52 -5.89 6.90
N ILE A 46 11.98 -6.98 6.36
CA ILE A 46 11.12 -6.92 5.14
C ILE A 46 9.95 -5.95 5.35
N SER A 47 9.29 -6.01 6.52
CA SER A 47 8.16 -5.13 6.84
C SER A 47 8.55 -3.67 6.84
N ASN A 48 9.68 -3.30 7.41
CA ASN A 48 10.14 -1.91 7.47
C ASN A 48 10.50 -1.40 6.07
N ILE A 49 11.23 -2.19 5.30
CA ILE A 49 11.56 -1.84 3.90
C ILE A 49 10.27 -1.71 3.07
N TYR A 50 9.31 -2.64 3.22
CA TYR A 50 8.03 -2.57 2.53
C TYR A 50 7.29 -1.27 2.88
N LYS A 51 7.09 -0.97 4.15
CA LYS A 51 6.40 0.25 4.61
C LYS A 51 7.08 1.54 4.15
N LYS A 52 8.38 1.54 3.97
CA LYS A 52 9.14 2.71 3.52
C LYS A 52 8.99 2.99 2.02
N HIS A 53 8.81 1.95 1.22
CA HIS A 53 8.95 2.04 -0.23
C HIS A 53 7.68 1.68 -1.02
N VAL A 54 6.69 1.01 -0.39
CA VAL A 54 5.54 0.47 -1.09
C VAL A 54 4.25 1.10 -0.58
N TRP A 55 3.49 1.71 -1.46
CA TRP A 55 2.10 2.10 -1.28
C TRP A 55 1.21 1.03 -1.87
N ILE A 56 0.01 0.89 -1.35
CA ILE A 56 -0.96 -0.09 -1.85
C ILE A 56 -2.25 0.58 -2.28
N SER A 57 -2.97 -0.06 -3.18
CA SER A 57 -4.25 0.43 -3.66
C SER A 57 -5.28 -0.69 -3.81
N PRO A 58 -6.59 -0.38 -3.76
CA PRO A 58 -7.65 -1.37 -3.99
C PRO A 58 -7.62 -1.97 -5.39
N SER A 59 -7.29 -1.18 -6.42
CA SER A 59 -7.30 -1.64 -7.82
C SER A 59 -8.58 -2.43 -8.17
N GLY A 60 -9.74 -1.83 -7.90
CA GLY A 60 -11.04 -2.44 -8.20
C GLY A 60 -11.54 -3.50 -7.21
N LEU A 61 -10.73 -3.93 -6.26
CA LEU A 61 -11.17 -4.81 -5.16
C LEU A 61 -11.74 -3.96 -4.01
N TYR A 62 -13.01 -3.57 -4.13
CA TYR A 62 -13.69 -2.67 -3.19
C TYR A 62 -14.21 -3.43 -1.96
N ASP A 63 -13.30 -3.88 -1.10
CA ASP A 63 -13.53 -4.68 0.10
C ASP A 63 -13.11 -3.90 1.36
N ASN A 64 -14.05 -3.66 2.27
CA ASN A 64 -13.80 -2.92 3.50
C ASN A 64 -12.99 -3.72 4.53
N ASP A 65 -13.05 -5.04 4.53
CA ASP A 65 -12.25 -5.88 5.43
C ASP A 65 -10.78 -5.84 5.00
N ALA A 66 -10.52 -5.92 3.69
CA ALA A 66 -9.17 -5.74 3.14
C ALA A 66 -8.63 -4.32 3.41
N LEU A 67 -9.46 -3.29 3.22
CA LEU A 67 -9.12 -1.91 3.57
C LEU A 67 -8.69 -1.79 5.03
N GLN A 68 -9.54 -2.25 5.96
CA GLN A 68 -9.29 -2.13 7.39
C GLN A 68 -8.06 -2.92 7.83
N PHE A 69 -7.88 -4.13 7.28
CA PHE A 69 -6.67 -4.91 7.51
C PHE A 69 -5.41 -4.16 7.08
N CYS A 70 -5.43 -3.57 5.89
CA CYS A 70 -4.27 -2.84 5.35
C CYS A 70 -3.99 -1.54 6.11
N VAL A 71 -5.03 -0.81 6.54
CA VAL A 71 -4.88 0.36 7.42
C VAL A 71 -4.20 -0.03 8.73
N ASN A 72 -4.66 -1.10 9.37
CA ASN A 72 -4.09 -1.60 10.62
C ASN A 72 -2.64 -2.09 10.45
N LYS A 73 -2.31 -2.67 9.31
CA LYS A 73 -1.00 -3.27 9.06
C LYS A 73 0.06 -2.25 8.62
N LEU A 74 -0.31 -1.32 7.74
CA LEU A 74 0.61 -0.42 7.07
C LEU A 74 0.44 1.04 7.51
N GLY A 75 -0.74 1.40 7.95
CA GLY A 75 -1.15 2.77 8.22
C GLY A 75 -1.82 3.44 7.01
N ILE A 76 -2.72 4.39 7.30
CA ILE A 76 -3.54 5.09 6.30
C ILE A 76 -2.71 5.84 5.25
N ASN A 77 -1.53 6.32 5.61
CA ASN A 77 -0.65 7.07 4.71
C ASN A 77 0.06 6.21 3.66
N GLN A 78 -0.08 4.89 3.71
CA GLN A 78 0.44 3.95 2.71
C GLN A 78 -0.64 3.54 1.69
N LEU A 79 -1.84 4.10 1.78
CA LEU A 79 -2.94 3.80 0.88
C LEU A 79 -3.13 4.91 -0.15
N VAL A 80 -3.30 4.52 -1.41
CA VAL A 80 -3.71 5.39 -2.53
C VAL A 80 -4.89 4.76 -3.24
N PHE A 81 -5.82 5.55 -3.74
CA PHE A 81 -6.98 5.02 -4.48
C PHE A 81 -6.61 4.69 -5.94
N SER A 82 -7.14 3.58 -6.44
CA SER A 82 -7.16 3.26 -7.86
C SER A 82 -8.30 2.29 -8.20
N ALA A 83 -8.76 2.29 -9.44
CA ALA A 83 -9.96 1.58 -9.89
C ALA A 83 -9.71 0.40 -10.83
N ASP A 84 -8.47 0.20 -11.28
CA ASP A 84 -8.11 -0.85 -12.24
C ASP A 84 -8.81 -0.74 -13.62
N TRP A 85 -9.17 0.48 -14.01
CA TRP A 85 -9.74 0.71 -15.33
C TRP A 85 -8.74 0.35 -16.45
N PRO A 86 -9.17 -0.33 -17.55
CA PRO A 86 -10.55 -0.72 -17.91
C PRO A 86 -10.93 -2.15 -17.48
N TYR A 87 -10.13 -2.84 -16.69
CA TYR A 87 -10.36 -4.24 -16.31
C TYR A 87 -11.52 -4.39 -15.31
N VAL A 88 -11.71 -3.40 -14.45
CA VAL A 88 -12.83 -3.34 -13.49
C VAL A 88 -13.69 -2.11 -13.76
N PRO A 89 -15.04 -2.23 -13.78
CA PRO A 89 -15.94 -1.08 -13.89
C PRO A 89 -15.76 -0.11 -12.72
N MET A 90 -15.83 1.20 -13.02
CA MET A 90 -15.70 2.25 -12.01
C MET A 90 -17.00 2.56 -11.24
N THR A 91 -18.09 1.84 -11.52
CA THR A 91 -19.43 2.13 -10.98
C THR A 91 -19.48 2.24 -9.47
N ASP A 92 -18.75 1.37 -8.75
CA ASP A 92 -18.76 1.29 -7.29
C ASP A 92 -17.59 2.03 -6.62
N ALA A 93 -16.70 2.59 -7.43
CA ALA A 93 -15.47 3.24 -6.96
C ALA A 93 -15.74 4.36 -5.95
N ARG A 94 -16.66 5.25 -6.27
CA ARG A 94 -17.03 6.37 -5.40
C ARG A 94 -17.75 5.90 -4.15
N ALA A 95 -18.73 5.00 -4.31
CA ALA A 95 -19.50 4.46 -3.20
C ALA A 95 -18.61 3.71 -2.18
N PHE A 96 -17.59 3.01 -2.64
CA PHE A 96 -16.62 2.35 -1.77
C PHE A 96 -15.93 3.36 -0.84
N VAL A 97 -15.41 4.46 -1.36
CA VAL A 97 -14.72 5.48 -0.55
C VAL A 97 -15.69 6.19 0.39
N ASP A 98 -16.87 6.59 -0.12
CA ASP A 98 -17.86 7.32 0.68
C ASP A 98 -18.38 6.50 1.87
N ASN A 99 -18.54 5.18 1.69
CA ASN A 99 -19.01 4.26 2.72
C ASN A 99 -17.90 3.55 3.51
N ALA A 100 -16.63 3.85 3.21
CA ALA A 100 -15.50 3.24 3.94
C ALA A 100 -15.59 3.55 5.45
N PRO A 101 -15.26 2.59 6.33
CA PRO A 101 -15.28 2.78 7.79
C PRO A 101 -14.05 3.58 8.26
N LEU A 102 -13.89 4.78 7.71
CA LEU A 102 -12.78 5.70 7.97
C LEU A 102 -13.32 7.07 8.40
N SER A 103 -12.50 7.84 9.09
CA SER A 103 -12.79 9.27 9.32
C SER A 103 -12.78 10.04 7.99
N ASP A 104 -13.46 11.19 7.93
CA ASP A 104 -13.48 12.01 6.71
C ASP A 104 -12.06 12.42 6.29
N THR A 105 -11.21 12.78 7.25
CA THR A 105 -9.79 13.09 6.98
C THR A 105 -9.03 11.89 6.38
N ASP A 106 -9.31 10.67 6.83
CA ASP A 106 -8.65 9.49 6.29
C ASP A 106 -9.21 9.08 4.93
N LYS A 107 -10.50 9.33 4.67
CA LYS A 107 -11.08 9.21 3.32
C LYS A 107 -10.41 10.16 2.32
N GLU A 108 -10.15 11.40 2.70
CA GLU A 108 -9.40 12.35 1.87
C GLU A 108 -7.98 11.86 1.58
N LYS A 109 -7.27 11.32 2.60
CA LYS A 109 -5.93 10.75 2.39
C LYS A 109 -5.94 9.63 1.35
N VAL A 110 -6.84 8.67 1.49
CA VAL A 110 -6.95 7.56 0.54
C VAL A 110 -7.34 8.06 -0.86
N SER A 111 -8.29 8.99 -0.94
CA SER A 111 -8.83 9.47 -2.21
C SER A 111 -7.81 10.23 -3.06
N TYR A 112 -7.06 11.15 -2.46
CA TYR A 112 -6.18 12.04 -3.24
C TYR A 112 -4.93 12.54 -2.48
N LEU A 113 -4.99 12.88 -1.18
CA LEU A 113 -3.89 13.53 -0.47
C LEU A 113 -2.61 12.68 -0.44
N THR A 114 -2.74 11.36 -0.29
CA THR A 114 -1.57 10.46 -0.33
C THR A 114 -0.97 10.45 -1.74
N ALA A 115 -1.79 10.44 -2.79
CA ALA A 115 -1.32 10.47 -4.17
C ALA A 115 -0.63 11.80 -4.49
N GLU A 116 -1.21 12.94 -4.10
CA GLU A 116 -0.58 14.26 -4.26
C GLU A 116 0.82 14.29 -3.66
N LYS A 117 0.93 13.84 -2.40
CA LYS A 117 2.22 13.81 -1.69
C LYS A 117 3.21 12.85 -2.33
N LEU A 118 2.77 11.65 -2.73
CA LEU A 118 3.62 10.62 -3.31
C LEU A 118 4.16 11.01 -4.69
N LEU A 119 3.29 11.63 -5.51
CA LEU A 119 3.57 11.98 -6.90
C LEU A 119 4.06 13.44 -7.07
N HIS A 120 4.10 14.22 -5.98
CA HIS A 120 4.46 15.64 -6.01
C HIS A 120 3.57 16.46 -6.96
N ILE A 121 2.27 16.22 -6.94
CA ILE A 121 1.25 16.94 -7.73
C ILE A 121 0.26 17.65 -6.79
N THR A 122 -0.51 18.58 -7.33
CA THR A 122 -1.66 19.21 -6.65
C THR A 122 -2.89 19.01 -7.54
N LEU A 123 -3.97 18.48 -6.97
CA LEU A 123 -5.23 18.20 -7.64
C LEU A 123 -6.27 19.28 -7.36
#